data_73f1600010aa2db06836959cc33dbb21
#
_entry.id   73f1600010aa2db06836959cc33dbb21
#
_cell.length_a   1.000
_cell.length_b   1.000
_cell.length_c   1.000
_cell.angle_alpha   90.00
_cell.angle_beta   90.00
_cell.angle_gamma   90.00
#
_symmetry.space_group_name_H-M   'P 1'
#
loop_
_entity.id
_entity.type
_entity.pdbx_description
1 polymer ?
#
loop_
_entity_poly.entity_id
_entity_poly.type
_entity_poly.pdbx_seq_one_letter_code
_entity_poly.pdbx_strand_id
1 'polypeptide(L)' 'MNSQELFEQMKTLFTQFETEHNGTKKVNKSRARKAIGELKKLVTAYKKASTEEGKA' A
#
# COMPACT_ATOMS: atom_id res chain seq x y z
N MET A 1 10.29 -10.30 2.86
CA MET A 1 10.01 -9.73 1.52
C MET A 1 11.05 -8.67 1.19
N ASN A 2 11.50 -8.62 -0.05
CA ASN A 2 12.42 -7.55 -0.47
C ASN A 2 11.63 -6.30 -0.88
N SER A 3 12.34 -5.20 -1.10
CA SER A 3 11.69 -3.92 -1.42
C SER A 3 10.92 -3.97 -2.74
N GLN A 4 11.38 -4.76 -3.70
CA GLN A 4 10.69 -4.88 -4.99
C GLN A 4 9.32 -5.54 -4.84
N GLU A 5 9.24 -6.62 -4.06
CA GLU A 5 7.97 -7.29 -3.78
C GLU A 5 7.01 -6.37 -3.02
N LEU A 6 7.53 -5.63 -2.05
CA LEU A 6 6.74 -4.67 -1.29
C LEU A 6 6.24 -3.55 -2.19
N PHE A 7 7.08 -3.05 -3.07
CA PHE A 7 6.69 -2.02 -4.03
C PHE A 7 5.51 -2.50 -4.90
N GLU A 8 5.58 -3.72 -5.40
CA GLU A 8 4.50 -4.26 -6.23
C GLU A 8 3.19 -4.42 -5.47
N GLN A 9 3.26 -4.85 -4.21
CA GLN A 9 2.08 -4.92 -3.35
C GLN A 9 1.49 -3.54 -3.07
N MET A 10 2.35 -2.56 -2.81
CA MET A 10 1.92 -1.19 -2.59
C MET A 10 1.22 -0.63 -3.83
N LYS A 11 1.74 -0.92 -5.00
CA LYS A 11 1.15 -0.50 -6.26
C LYS A 11 -0.26 -1.09 -6.45
N THR A 12 -0.42 -2.38 -6.15
CA THR A 12 -1.71 -3.04 -6.22
C THR A 12 -2.71 -2.42 -5.23
N LEU A 13 -2.28 -2.18 -4.00
CA LEU A 13 -3.11 -1.56 -2.98
C LEU A 13 -3.49 -0.12 -3.35
N PHE A 14 -2.55 0.61 -3.93
CA PHE A 14 -2.84 1.97 -4.37
C PHE A 14 -3.89 1.98 -5.48
N THR A 15 -3.81 1.02 -6.41
CA THR A 15 -4.81 0.89 -7.47
C THR A 15 -6.19 0.58 -6.89
N GLN A 16 -6.25 -0.30 -5.88
CA GLN A 16 -7.50 -0.59 -5.18
C GLN A 16 -8.03 0.65 -4.46
N PHE A 17 -7.14 1.37 -3.78
CA PHE A 17 -7.49 2.60 -3.10
C PHE A 17 -8.06 3.62 -4.08
N GLU A 18 -7.42 3.81 -5.22
CA GLU A 18 -7.86 4.74 -6.24
C GLU A 18 -9.27 4.39 -6.74
N THR A 19 -9.50 3.12 -7.03
CA THR A 19 -10.81 2.63 -7.47
C THR A 19 -11.89 2.93 -6.44
N GLU A 20 -11.61 2.63 -5.18
CA GLU A 20 -12.57 2.85 -4.10
C GLU A 20 -12.75 4.34 -3.79
N HIS A 21 -11.68 5.11 -3.89
CA HIS A 21 -11.74 6.56 -3.69
C HIS A 21 -12.67 7.23 -4.72
N ASN A 22 -12.63 6.76 -5.96
CA ASN A 22 -13.46 7.30 -7.03
C ASN A 22 -14.88 6.78 -7.01
N GLY A 23 -15.19 5.81 -6.14
CA GLY A 23 -16.54 5.28 -6.00
C GLY A 23 -17.48 6.27 -5.30
N THR A 24 -18.77 6.17 -5.59
CA THR A 24 -19.76 7.11 -5.06
C THR A 24 -20.57 6.58 -3.87
N LYS A 25 -20.42 5.30 -3.53
CA LYS A 25 -21.17 4.67 -2.45
C LYS A 25 -20.45 4.78 -1.12
N LYS A 26 -21.20 4.70 0.00
CA LYS A 26 -20.59 4.72 1.33
C LYS A 26 -19.60 3.59 1.53
N VAL A 27 -19.89 2.41 0.98
CA VAL A 27 -18.98 1.26 1.10
C VAL A 27 -17.64 1.54 0.43
N ASN A 28 -17.62 2.34 -0.63
CA ASN A 28 -16.37 2.70 -1.28
C ASN A 28 -15.45 3.51 -0.37
N LYS A 29 -16.03 4.42 0.42
CA LYS A 29 -15.26 5.22 1.38
C LYS A 29 -14.64 4.34 2.45
N SER A 30 -15.40 3.37 2.97
CA SER A 30 -14.90 2.44 3.96
C SER A 30 -13.77 1.58 3.41
N ARG A 31 -13.93 1.08 2.19
CA ARG A 31 -12.90 0.27 1.54
C ARG A 31 -11.64 1.08 1.23
N ALA A 32 -11.82 2.35 0.84
CA ALA A 32 -10.68 3.23 0.60
C ALA A 32 -9.85 3.42 1.86
N ARG A 33 -10.50 3.65 3.00
CA ARG A 33 -9.80 3.80 4.27
C ARG A 33 -9.06 2.53 4.67
N LYS A 34 -9.67 1.37 4.43
CA LYS A 34 -9.04 0.08 4.72
C LYS A 34 -7.81 -0.13 3.85
N ALA A 35 -7.91 0.16 2.55
CA ALA A 35 -6.78 0.02 1.64
C ALA A 35 -5.62 0.93 2.04
N ILE A 36 -5.91 2.17 2.42
CA ILE A 36 -4.88 3.12 2.86
C ILE A 36 -4.22 2.65 4.16
N GLY A 37 -4.98 2.04 5.08
CA GLY A 37 -4.42 1.50 6.31
C GLY A 37 -3.44 0.36 6.03
N GLU A 38 -3.76 -0.51 5.10
CA GLU A 38 -2.87 -1.59 4.71
C GLU A 38 -1.64 -1.06 3.98
N LEU A 39 -1.82 -0.06 3.11
CA LEU A 39 -0.71 0.58 2.42
C LEU A 39 0.28 1.20 3.41
N LYS A 40 -0.23 1.83 4.47
CA LYS A 40 0.61 2.42 5.52
C LYS A 40 1.51 1.36 6.15
N LYS A 41 0.99 0.17 6.41
CA LYS A 41 1.79 -0.93 6.96
C LYS A 41 2.90 -1.34 6.00
N LEU A 42 2.59 -1.41 4.72
CA LEU A 42 3.59 -1.76 3.71
C LEU A 42 4.64 -0.68 3.53
N VAL A 43 4.28 0.60 3.70
CA VAL A 43 5.24 1.70 3.66
C VAL A 43 6.31 1.52 4.72
N THR A 44 5.92 1.18 5.94
CA THR A 44 6.87 0.93 7.03
C THR A 44 7.79 -0.25 6.70
N ALA A 45 7.22 -1.34 6.21
CA ALA A 45 7.99 -2.51 5.83
C ALA A 45 8.96 -2.21 4.67
N TYR A 46 8.51 -1.41 3.71
CA TYR A 46 9.35 -1.00 2.58
C TYR A 46 10.56 -0.20 3.04
N LYS A 47 10.35 0.77 3.93
CA LYS A 47 11.44 1.58 4.45
C LYS A 47 12.49 0.72 5.13
N LYS A 48 12.07 -0.25 5.92
CA LYS A 48 12.97 -1.17 6.60
C LYS A 48 13.76 -2.02 5.61
N ALA A 49 13.06 -2.64 4.65
CA ALA A 49 13.69 -3.49 3.65
C ALA A 49 14.69 -2.69 2.80
N SER A 50 14.31 -1.50 2.39
CA SER A 50 15.17 -0.63 1.58
C SER A 50 16.44 -0.24 2.34
N THR A 51 16.29 0.06 3.64
CA THR A 51 17.45 0.41 4.48
C THR A 51 18.39 -0.77 4.59
N GLU A 52 17.90 -1.97 4.82
CA GLU A 52 18.72 -3.16 4.94
C GLU A 52 19.41 -3.51 3.63
N GLU A 53 18.72 -3.37 2.51
CA GLU A 53 19.30 -3.60 1.19
C GLU A 53 20.40 -2.59 0.89
N GLY A 54 20.23 -1.36 1.34
CA GLY A 54 21.24 -0.32 1.16
C GLY A 54 22.49 -0.52 1.97
N LYS A 55 22.46 -1.35 3.01
CA LYS A 55 23.62 -1.68 3.82
C LYS A 55 24.47 -2.79 3.21
N ALA A 56 23.95 -3.53 2.28
CA ALA A 56 24.67 -4.59 1.60
C ALA A 56 25.67 -4.05 0.52
#